data_9876579b9bb170364dd3aaefb7c75bed
#
_entry.id   9876579b9bb170364dd3aaefb7c75bed
#
_cell.length_a   1.000
_cell.length_b   1.000
_cell.length_c   1.000
_cell.angle_alpha   90.00
_cell.angle_beta   90.00
_cell.angle_gamma   90.00
#
_symmetry.space_group_name_H-M   'P 1'
#
loop_
_entity.id
_entity.type
_entity.pdbx_description
1 polymer ?
#
loop_
_entity_poly.entity_id
_entity_poly.type
_entity_poly.pdbx_seq_one_letter_code
_entity_poly.pdbx_strand_id
1 'polypeptide(L)'
;MYVFYEDDGSFKAGHILSETDASLQVESESGKRSKIKRANTLFNFAAPEPAALMAQAAALAETLDLQFLWECAPQEEFESPALAADYFGHAPTPVEQAALLMRLHGAPAYFHRRGKGSYRPAPPDILAAALAALEKKQRQAEQQQEWVDEMAAGRLPEPIAQVAESLLIRPDKNSQQWKALDAACARLGKSPDRLLLELGAWPHALALHKRRFLAVNFPRGLAFPELELPPIDRELPLSDAEIYSVDDVTTTEIDDALSVSTLPDGNLRVGIHVAAPGLTVTRDSEFDKLARARLSTVYMPGDKIPMQPDNVIKAFSLDAGREVPVLSLYVVANPETGEVIESDTRLERVVVRENLRHNMLDAQVTEDSLNDTSTDLPYGHWLRPLWKLAQALSAQRENVRGKPLFIYYSHDCRDSDVGVPLCFVTDVRWSRIGDRIR
;
A
#
# COMPACT_ATOMS: atom_id res chain seq x y z
N MET A 1 -50.16 -5.16 -44.80
CA MET A 1 -49.34 -6.35 -44.50
C MET A 1 -48.12 -5.90 -43.71
N TYR A 2 -47.78 -6.59 -42.64
CA TYR A 2 -46.67 -6.30 -41.77
C TYR A 2 -45.64 -7.41 -41.83
N VAL A 3 -44.41 -7.12 -41.39
CA VAL A 3 -43.31 -8.07 -41.33
C VAL A 3 -42.63 -8.02 -39.96
N PHE A 4 -42.34 -9.18 -39.40
CA PHE A 4 -41.48 -9.37 -38.27
C PHE A 4 -40.09 -9.78 -38.76
N TYR A 5 -39.06 -9.07 -38.37
CA TYR A 5 -37.71 -9.23 -38.90
C TYR A 5 -36.63 -8.99 -37.85
N GLU A 6 -35.44 -9.42 -38.13
CA GLU A 6 -34.28 -9.19 -37.30
C GLU A 6 -33.32 -8.17 -37.94
N ASP A 7 -32.95 -7.15 -37.16
CA ASP A 7 -32.02 -6.11 -37.57
C ASP A 7 -31.06 -5.80 -36.45
N ASP A 8 -29.73 -5.88 -36.70
CA ASP A 8 -28.66 -5.71 -35.73
C ASP A 8 -28.84 -6.50 -34.43
N GLY A 9 -29.26 -7.77 -34.54
CA GLY A 9 -29.46 -8.65 -33.38
C GLY A 9 -30.73 -8.36 -32.57
N SER A 10 -31.58 -7.46 -33.00
CA SER A 10 -32.85 -7.13 -32.35
C SER A 10 -34.03 -7.45 -33.25
N PHE A 11 -35.12 -7.90 -32.64
CA PHE A 11 -36.38 -8.09 -33.36
C PHE A 11 -37.15 -6.79 -33.53
N LYS A 12 -37.71 -6.61 -34.71
CA LYS A 12 -38.49 -5.44 -35.09
C LYS A 12 -39.70 -5.86 -35.90
N ALA A 13 -40.72 -5.03 -35.88
CA ALA A 13 -41.90 -5.19 -36.77
C ALA A 13 -42.17 -3.87 -37.51
N GLY A 14 -42.74 -3.96 -38.69
CA GLY A 14 -43.11 -2.76 -39.48
C GLY A 14 -44.02 -3.06 -40.64
N HIS A 15 -44.52 -1.97 -41.28
CA HIS A 15 -45.41 -2.02 -42.43
C HIS A 15 -44.60 -2.22 -43.70
N ILE A 16 -44.98 -3.19 -44.53
CA ILE A 16 -44.36 -3.44 -45.82
C ILE A 16 -44.89 -2.42 -46.83
N LEU A 17 -44.01 -1.56 -47.33
CA LEU A 17 -44.33 -0.58 -48.37
C LEU A 17 -44.16 -1.15 -49.77
N SER A 18 -43.11 -1.91 -49.97
CA SER A 18 -42.84 -2.62 -51.26
C SER A 18 -41.90 -3.82 -50.99
N GLU A 19 -41.93 -4.80 -51.84
CA GLU A 19 -41.09 -5.97 -51.79
C GLU A 19 -40.50 -6.33 -53.15
N THR A 20 -39.33 -6.92 -53.10
CA THR A 20 -38.65 -7.54 -54.26
C THR A 20 -38.14 -8.92 -53.81
N ASP A 21 -37.62 -9.73 -54.75
CA ASP A 21 -37.08 -11.04 -54.43
C ASP A 21 -35.92 -10.98 -53.41
N ALA A 22 -35.15 -9.87 -53.33
CA ALA A 22 -33.98 -9.72 -52.50
C ALA A 22 -34.23 -8.91 -51.22
N SER A 23 -35.25 -8.03 -51.17
CA SER A 23 -35.43 -7.10 -50.07
C SER A 23 -36.85 -6.55 -49.94
N LEU A 24 -37.21 -6.09 -48.74
CA LEU A 24 -38.43 -5.38 -48.43
C LEU A 24 -38.10 -3.94 -48.04
N GLN A 25 -38.98 -3.01 -48.43
CA GLN A 25 -38.98 -1.67 -47.88
C GLN A 25 -40.03 -1.59 -46.77
N VAL A 26 -39.55 -1.31 -45.56
CA VAL A 26 -40.36 -1.40 -44.35
C VAL A 26 -40.38 -0.04 -43.67
N GLU A 27 -41.56 0.40 -43.25
CA GLU A 27 -41.79 1.59 -42.45
C GLU A 27 -42.01 1.17 -41.00
N SER A 28 -41.14 1.68 -40.08
CA SER A 28 -41.29 1.47 -38.65
C SER A 28 -42.42 2.33 -38.07
N GLU A 29 -42.79 2.09 -36.83
CA GLU A 29 -43.78 2.88 -36.09
C GLU A 29 -43.41 4.39 -36.04
N SER A 30 -42.11 4.72 -35.98
CA SER A 30 -41.64 6.12 -35.99
C SER A 30 -41.66 6.77 -37.39
N GLY A 31 -42.21 6.11 -38.42
CA GLY A 31 -42.23 6.59 -39.79
C GLY A 31 -40.89 6.45 -40.54
N LYS A 32 -39.86 5.87 -39.92
CA LYS A 32 -38.56 5.65 -40.54
C LYS A 32 -38.67 4.50 -41.56
N ARG A 33 -38.25 4.78 -42.79
CA ARG A 33 -38.19 3.79 -43.88
C ARG A 33 -36.81 3.13 -43.92
N SER A 34 -36.78 1.81 -43.94
CA SER A 34 -35.57 1.00 -43.98
C SER A 34 -35.68 -0.10 -45.05
N LYS A 35 -34.57 -0.40 -45.70
CA LYS A 35 -34.48 -1.52 -46.64
C LYS A 35 -33.96 -2.74 -45.88
N ILE A 36 -34.77 -3.76 -45.77
CA ILE A 36 -34.49 -5.01 -45.06
C ILE A 36 -34.23 -6.11 -46.10
N LYS A 37 -33.15 -6.85 -45.92
CA LYS A 37 -32.87 -8.04 -46.75
C LYS A 37 -33.94 -9.09 -46.48
N ARG A 38 -34.43 -9.78 -47.53
CA ARG A 38 -35.42 -10.85 -47.34
C ARG A 38 -34.93 -11.96 -46.39
N ALA A 39 -33.66 -12.26 -46.42
CA ALA A 39 -33.05 -13.18 -45.49
C ALA A 39 -33.11 -12.75 -43.99
N ASN A 40 -33.49 -11.51 -43.71
CA ASN A 40 -33.69 -11.00 -42.35
C ASN A 40 -35.14 -11.05 -41.91
N THR A 41 -36.04 -11.38 -42.77
CA THR A 41 -37.47 -11.52 -42.45
C THR A 41 -37.73 -12.88 -41.83
N LEU A 42 -38.58 -12.93 -40.83
CA LEU A 42 -38.94 -14.13 -40.11
C LEU A 42 -40.33 -14.62 -40.51
N PHE A 43 -41.31 -13.72 -40.46
CA PHE A 43 -42.64 -14.00 -40.97
C PHE A 43 -43.41 -12.71 -41.28
N ASN A 44 -44.46 -12.86 -42.13
CA ASN A 44 -45.40 -11.75 -42.40
C ASN A 44 -46.70 -11.97 -41.65
N PHE A 45 -47.39 -10.88 -41.31
CA PHE A 45 -48.64 -10.93 -40.57
C PHE A 45 -49.61 -9.80 -40.99
N ALA A 46 -50.88 -9.97 -40.68
CA ALA A 46 -51.91 -8.99 -41.01
C ALA A 46 -52.38 -8.21 -39.79
N ALA A 47 -52.37 -8.84 -38.61
CA ALA A 47 -52.76 -8.29 -37.35
C ALA A 47 -52.00 -8.98 -36.21
N PRO A 48 -51.79 -8.30 -35.05
CA PRO A 48 -52.14 -6.90 -34.72
C PRO A 48 -51.18 -5.89 -35.41
N GLU A 49 -51.38 -4.60 -35.20
CA GLU A 49 -50.42 -3.55 -35.59
C GLU A 49 -49.01 -3.83 -35.04
N PRO A 50 -47.92 -3.42 -35.72
CA PRO A 50 -46.56 -3.73 -35.36
C PRO A 50 -46.17 -3.41 -33.90
N ALA A 51 -46.55 -2.23 -33.38
CA ALA A 51 -46.33 -1.85 -32.01
C ALA A 51 -47.04 -2.76 -30.99
N ALA A 52 -48.32 -3.08 -31.32
CA ALA A 52 -49.10 -3.97 -30.48
C ALA A 52 -48.57 -5.40 -30.51
N LEU A 53 -48.09 -5.90 -31.65
CA LEU A 53 -47.44 -7.19 -31.74
C LEU A 53 -46.19 -7.23 -30.86
N MET A 54 -45.33 -6.22 -30.98
CA MET A 54 -44.08 -6.19 -30.19
C MET A 54 -44.35 -6.16 -28.66
N ALA A 55 -45.33 -5.34 -28.23
CA ALA A 55 -45.68 -5.24 -26.82
C ALA A 55 -46.32 -6.55 -26.28
N GLN A 56 -47.26 -7.13 -27.03
CA GLN A 56 -47.93 -8.38 -26.65
C GLN A 56 -46.93 -9.57 -26.66
N ALA A 57 -46.07 -9.63 -27.64
CA ALA A 57 -45.06 -10.68 -27.76
C ALA A 57 -44.02 -10.58 -26.63
N ALA A 58 -43.58 -9.36 -26.26
CA ALA A 58 -42.66 -9.18 -25.14
C ALA A 58 -43.28 -9.62 -23.81
N ALA A 59 -44.53 -9.22 -23.56
CA ALA A 59 -45.25 -9.64 -22.34
C ALA A 59 -45.46 -11.15 -22.29
N LEU A 60 -45.84 -11.78 -23.42
CA LEU A 60 -46.01 -13.23 -23.47
C LEU A 60 -44.69 -13.97 -23.34
N ALA A 61 -43.60 -13.46 -23.91
CA ALA A 61 -42.27 -14.07 -23.82
C ALA A 61 -41.81 -14.27 -22.36
N GLU A 62 -42.09 -13.31 -21.49
CA GLU A 62 -41.74 -13.42 -20.04
C GLU A 62 -42.49 -14.55 -19.33
N THR A 63 -43.64 -14.98 -19.84
CA THR A 63 -44.46 -16.05 -19.26
C THR A 63 -44.08 -17.45 -19.76
N LEU A 64 -43.29 -17.55 -20.84
CA LEU A 64 -42.89 -18.84 -21.40
C LEU A 64 -41.82 -19.51 -20.54
N ASP A 65 -42.07 -20.75 -20.11
CA ASP A 65 -41.16 -21.55 -19.30
C ASP A 65 -40.00 -22.05 -20.16
N LEU A 66 -38.79 -21.58 -19.88
CA LEU A 66 -37.57 -21.95 -20.61
C LEU A 66 -37.19 -23.42 -20.44
N GLN A 67 -37.38 -23.97 -19.25
CA GLN A 67 -37.05 -25.35 -18.97
C GLN A 67 -37.97 -26.27 -19.78
N PHE A 68 -39.28 -25.99 -19.76
CA PHE A 68 -40.24 -26.76 -20.50
C PHE A 68 -40.04 -26.61 -22.03
N LEU A 69 -39.76 -25.41 -22.53
CA LEU A 69 -39.38 -25.17 -23.92
C LEU A 69 -38.17 -26.01 -24.35
N TRP A 70 -37.16 -26.10 -23.48
CA TRP A 70 -35.95 -26.88 -23.75
C TRP A 70 -36.23 -28.39 -23.77
N GLU A 71 -37.09 -28.88 -22.85
CA GLU A 71 -37.51 -30.29 -22.81
C GLU A 71 -38.35 -30.71 -24.03
N CYS A 72 -39.19 -29.80 -24.55
CA CYS A 72 -40.02 -30.02 -25.74
C CYS A 72 -39.25 -29.85 -27.05
N ALA A 73 -38.10 -29.19 -27.06
CA ALA A 73 -37.37 -28.89 -28.28
C ALA A 73 -36.72 -30.14 -28.88
N PRO A 74 -36.76 -30.29 -30.24
CA PRO A 74 -35.97 -31.31 -30.92
C PRO A 74 -34.48 -31.20 -30.58
N GLN A 75 -33.82 -32.36 -30.40
CA GLN A 75 -32.39 -32.40 -30.06
C GLN A 75 -31.44 -31.89 -31.17
N GLU A 76 -31.97 -31.77 -32.35
CA GLU A 76 -31.26 -31.25 -33.52
C GLU A 76 -31.61 -29.77 -33.76
N GLU A 77 -31.12 -29.20 -34.85
CA GLU A 77 -31.49 -27.86 -35.27
C GLU A 77 -32.96 -27.81 -35.71
N PHE A 78 -33.68 -26.82 -35.25
CA PHE A 78 -35.10 -26.65 -35.53
C PHE A 78 -35.43 -25.18 -35.85
N GLU A 79 -36.51 -25.01 -36.60
CA GLU A 79 -37.11 -23.72 -36.90
C GLU A 79 -38.14 -23.35 -35.84
N SER A 80 -38.13 -22.09 -35.40
CA SER A 80 -39.00 -21.62 -34.31
C SER A 80 -40.51 -21.86 -34.51
N PRO A 81 -41.10 -21.83 -35.72
CA PRO A 81 -42.53 -22.10 -35.92
C PRO A 81 -42.95 -23.54 -35.53
N ALA A 82 -42.08 -24.52 -35.75
CA ALA A 82 -42.37 -25.90 -35.36
C ALA A 82 -42.48 -26.05 -33.85
N LEU A 83 -41.48 -25.54 -33.11
CA LEU A 83 -41.52 -25.56 -31.64
C LEU A 83 -42.69 -24.75 -31.06
N ALA A 84 -43.07 -23.64 -31.74
CA ALA A 84 -44.22 -22.86 -31.31
C ALA A 84 -45.53 -23.64 -31.43
N ALA A 85 -45.73 -24.39 -32.54
CA ALA A 85 -46.90 -25.22 -32.69
C ALA A 85 -47.00 -26.33 -31.66
N ASP A 86 -45.86 -26.97 -31.32
CA ASP A 86 -45.77 -28.01 -30.30
C ASP A 86 -46.04 -27.46 -28.92
N TYR A 87 -45.45 -26.29 -28.56
CA TYR A 87 -45.61 -25.67 -27.26
C TYR A 87 -47.03 -25.18 -26.99
N PHE A 88 -47.65 -24.49 -27.96
CA PHE A 88 -49.00 -23.93 -27.79
C PHE A 88 -50.11 -24.93 -28.11
N GLY A 89 -49.80 -26.07 -28.75
CA GLY A 89 -50.75 -27.10 -29.11
C GLY A 89 -51.70 -26.73 -30.26
N HIS A 90 -51.41 -25.67 -31.01
CA HIS A 90 -52.15 -25.19 -32.17
C HIS A 90 -51.24 -24.42 -33.14
N ALA A 91 -51.75 -24.10 -34.31
CA ALA A 91 -51.03 -23.21 -35.23
C ALA A 91 -50.80 -21.86 -34.57
N PRO A 92 -49.51 -21.44 -34.35
CA PRO A 92 -49.20 -20.30 -33.51
C PRO A 92 -49.64 -18.97 -34.21
N THR A 93 -50.21 -18.09 -33.41
CA THR A 93 -50.51 -16.72 -33.81
C THR A 93 -49.23 -15.91 -34.03
N PRO A 94 -49.29 -14.79 -34.77
CA PRO A 94 -48.13 -13.92 -34.94
C PRO A 94 -47.51 -13.45 -33.61
N VAL A 95 -48.32 -13.22 -32.58
CA VAL A 95 -47.86 -12.82 -31.22
C VAL A 95 -47.10 -13.98 -30.58
N GLU A 96 -47.62 -15.21 -30.65
CA GLU A 96 -46.98 -16.41 -30.07
C GLU A 96 -45.67 -16.75 -30.78
N GLN A 97 -45.61 -16.61 -32.11
CA GLN A 97 -44.36 -16.80 -32.87
C GLN A 97 -43.30 -15.77 -32.50
N ALA A 98 -43.68 -14.49 -32.39
CA ALA A 98 -42.76 -13.45 -31.99
C ALA A 98 -42.31 -13.63 -30.53
N ALA A 99 -43.21 -13.99 -29.60
CA ALA A 99 -42.89 -14.23 -28.20
C ALA A 99 -41.91 -15.39 -28.04
N LEU A 100 -42.13 -16.53 -28.74
CA LEU A 100 -41.21 -17.65 -28.71
C LEU A 100 -39.81 -17.27 -29.24
N LEU A 101 -39.75 -16.58 -30.37
CA LEU A 101 -38.48 -16.10 -30.93
C LEU A 101 -37.73 -15.18 -29.95
N MET A 102 -38.43 -14.24 -29.33
CA MET A 102 -37.83 -13.36 -28.29
C MET A 102 -37.32 -14.17 -27.13
N ARG A 103 -38.07 -15.16 -26.64
CA ARG A 103 -37.70 -16.01 -25.50
C ARG A 103 -36.49 -16.87 -25.79
N LEU A 104 -36.46 -17.56 -26.96
CA LEU A 104 -35.31 -18.37 -27.37
C LEU A 104 -34.04 -17.52 -27.55
N HIS A 105 -34.19 -16.34 -28.16
CA HIS A 105 -33.09 -15.44 -28.42
C HIS A 105 -32.51 -14.86 -27.12
N GLY A 106 -33.36 -14.57 -26.12
CA GLY A 106 -32.98 -14.07 -24.80
C GLY A 106 -32.36 -15.12 -23.89
N ALA A 107 -32.34 -16.40 -24.26
CA ALA A 107 -31.90 -17.51 -23.43
C ALA A 107 -30.73 -18.32 -24.04
N PRO A 108 -29.56 -17.72 -24.27
CA PRO A 108 -28.44 -18.38 -24.95
C PRO A 108 -27.84 -19.56 -24.13
N ALA A 109 -28.14 -19.70 -22.87
CA ALA A 109 -27.77 -20.85 -22.06
C ALA A 109 -28.59 -22.11 -22.44
N TYR A 110 -29.85 -21.91 -22.81
CA TYR A 110 -30.77 -22.98 -23.18
C TYR A 110 -30.73 -23.30 -24.67
N PHE A 111 -30.60 -22.26 -25.51
CA PHE A 111 -30.72 -22.39 -26.99
C PHE A 111 -29.58 -21.71 -27.71
N HIS A 112 -28.84 -22.49 -28.48
CA HIS A 112 -27.77 -22.00 -29.33
C HIS A 112 -28.37 -21.56 -30.68
N ARG A 113 -28.17 -20.32 -31.04
CA ARG A 113 -28.58 -19.78 -32.30
C ARG A 113 -27.76 -20.40 -33.44
N ARG A 114 -28.44 -20.88 -34.50
CA ARG A 114 -27.84 -21.45 -35.72
C ARG A 114 -28.06 -20.60 -36.94
N GLY A 115 -29.17 -19.89 -36.99
CA GLY A 115 -29.55 -19.03 -38.10
C GLY A 115 -30.57 -17.98 -37.64
N LYS A 116 -31.27 -17.37 -38.61
CA LYS A 116 -32.38 -16.47 -38.32
C LYS A 116 -33.64 -17.29 -38.14
N GLY A 117 -34.13 -17.29 -36.90
CA GLY A 117 -35.29 -18.14 -36.55
C GLY A 117 -34.95 -19.61 -36.31
N SER A 118 -33.68 -20.02 -36.49
CA SER A 118 -33.20 -21.38 -36.29
C SER A 118 -32.38 -21.52 -35.04
N TYR A 119 -32.65 -22.53 -34.25
CA TYR A 119 -32.04 -22.78 -32.92
C TYR A 119 -31.72 -24.27 -32.75
N ARG A 120 -30.81 -24.54 -31.82
CA ARG A 120 -30.53 -25.89 -31.31
C ARG A 120 -30.51 -25.84 -29.79
N PRO A 121 -31.18 -26.78 -29.06
CA PRO A 121 -31.10 -26.83 -27.62
C PRO A 121 -29.68 -27.13 -27.18
N ALA A 122 -29.27 -26.56 -26.04
CA ALA A 122 -28.01 -26.88 -25.43
C ALA A 122 -28.04 -28.33 -24.91
N PRO A 123 -26.96 -29.13 -25.10
CA PRO A 123 -26.85 -30.45 -24.47
C PRO A 123 -27.04 -30.36 -22.93
N PRO A 124 -27.61 -31.39 -22.30
CA PRO A 124 -27.94 -31.34 -20.85
C PRO A 124 -26.76 -30.98 -19.94
N ASP A 125 -25.60 -31.51 -20.23
CA ASP A 125 -24.36 -31.25 -19.50
C ASP A 125 -23.89 -29.79 -19.67
N ILE A 126 -24.00 -29.24 -20.88
CA ILE A 126 -23.65 -27.86 -21.18
C ILE A 126 -24.65 -26.89 -20.53
N LEU A 127 -25.95 -27.19 -20.59
CA LEU A 127 -26.99 -26.41 -19.93
C LEU A 127 -26.75 -26.36 -18.41
N ALA A 128 -26.55 -27.53 -17.80
CA ALA A 128 -26.30 -27.61 -16.35
C ALA A 128 -25.05 -26.78 -15.92
N ALA A 129 -23.96 -26.89 -16.71
CA ALA A 129 -22.76 -26.11 -16.47
C ALA A 129 -22.99 -24.58 -16.63
N ALA A 130 -23.75 -24.19 -17.67
CA ALA A 130 -24.08 -22.79 -17.93
C ALA A 130 -24.96 -22.18 -16.80
N LEU A 131 -25.98 -22.92 -16.35
CA LEU A 131 -26.86 -22.49 -15.26
C LEU A 131 -26.09 -22.37 -13.95
N ALA A 132 -25.25 -23.37 -13.62
CA ALA A 132 -24.39 -23.30 -12.44
C ALA A 132 -23.42 -22.10 -12.48
N ALA A 133 -22.87 -21.77 -13.65
CA ALA A 133 -22.01 -20.61 -13.82
C ALA A 133 -22.78 -19.28 -13.64
N LEU A 134 -24.01 -19.19 -14.14
CA LEU A 134 -24.88 -18.03 -13.94
C LEU A 134 -25.25 -17.85 -12.47
N GLU A 135 -25.65 -18.92 -11.79
CA GLU A 135 -25.96 -18.90 -10.35
C GLU A 135 -24.75 -18.48 -9.52
N LYS A 136 -23.59 -19.07 -9.81
CA LYS A 136 -22.34 -18.66 -9.15
C LYS A 136 -22.05 -17.18 -9.34
N LYS A 137 -22.19 -16.66 -10.56
CA LYS A 137 -21.98 -15.24 -10.87
C LYS A 137 -22.95 -14.35 -10.12
N GLN A 138 -24.21 -14.75 -10.03
CA GLN A 138 -25.23 -14.02 -9.28
C GLN A 138 -24.92 -13.98 -7.80
N ARG A 139 -24.61 -15.12 -7.18
CA ARG A 139 -24.21 -15.20 -5.75
C ARG A 139 -22.96 -14.33 -5.49
N GLN A 140 -22.00 -14.32 -6.41
CA GLN A 140 -20.82 -13.48 -6.28
C GLN A 140 -21.16 -11.99 -6.33
N ALA A 141 -22.09 -11.58 -7.17
CA ALA A 141 -22.54 -10.20 -7.24
C ALA A 141 -23.31 -9.77 -5.98
N GLU A 142 -24.20 -10.64 -5.47
CA GLU A 142 -24.94 -10.43 -4.24
C GLU A 142 -23.98 -10.28 -3.05
N GLN A 143 -23.01 -11.18 -2.91
CA GLN A 143 -22.00 -11.13 -1.86
C GLN A 143 -21.10 -9.88 -1.96
N GLN A 144 -20.71 -9.51 -3.17
CA GLN A 144 -19.96 -8.28 -3.38
C GLN A 144 -20.77 -7.05 -2.91
N GLN A 145 -22.06 -7.00 -3.24
CA GLN A 145 -22.95 -5.92 -2.84
C GLN A 145 -23.13 -5.87 -1.31
N GLU A 146 -23.27 -7.03 -0.67
CA GLU A 146 -23.34 -7.14 0.79
C GLU A 146 -22.10 -6.53 1.45
N TRP A 147 -20.90 -6.86 0.99
CA TRP A 147 -19.67 -6.25 1.51
C TRP A 147 -19.61 -4.74 1.30
N VAL A 148 -20.08 -4.24 0.16
CA VAL A 148 -20.19 -2.79 -0.09
C VAL A 148 -21.11 -2.14 0.94
N ASP A 149 -22.27 -2.73 1.21
CA ASP A 149 -23.27 -2.20 2.12
C ASP A 149 -22.76 -2.25 3.58
N GLU A 150 -22.07 -3.32 3.97
CA GLU A 150 -21.44 -3.42 5.29
C GLU A 150 -20.37 -2.32 5.48
N MET A 151 -19.48 -2.14 4.51
CA MET A 151 -18.45 -1.09 4.58
C MET A 151 -19.08 0.31 4.60
N ALA A 152 -20.15 0.52 3.84
CA ALA A 152 -20.90 1.78 3.86
C ALA A 152 -21.60 2.05 5.21
N ALA A 153 -21.97 0.98 5.92
CA ALA A 153 -22.54 1.02 7.27
C ALA A 153 -21.48 1.09 8.39
N GLY A 154 -20.20 1.22 8.06
CA GLY A 154 -19.09 1.33 9.02
C GLY A 154 -18.62 0.01 9.62
N ARG A 155 -18.90 -1.13 8.99
CA ARG A 155 -18.42 -2.46 9.40
C ARG A 155 -17.41 -2.99 8.40
N LEU A 156 -16.33 -3.59 8.90
CA LEU A 156 -15.33 -4.24 8.07
C LEU A 156 -15.72 -5.71 7.86
N PRO A 157 -16.06 -6.14 6.62
CA PRO A 157 -16.34 -7.55 6.35
C PRO A 157 -15.10 -8.41 6.60
N GLU A 158 -15.28 -9.56 7.26
CA GLU A 158 -14.18 -10.47 7.59
C GLU A 158 -13.33 -10.90 6.37
N PRO A 159 -13.91 -11.23 5.19
CA PRO A 159 -13.12 -11.55 4.00
C PRO A 159 -12.30 -10.38 3.44
N ILE A 160 -12.68 -9.15 3.74
CA ILE A 160 -11.90 -7.93 3.42
C ILE A 160 -10.79 -7.73 4.46
N ALA A 161 -11.10 -7.91 5.74
CA ALA A 161 -10.14 -7.77 6.84
C ALA A 161 -8.93 -8.69 6.67
N GLN A 162 -9.17 -9.96 6.32
CA GLN A 162 -8.13 -10.97 6.12
C GLN A 162 -7.12 -10.62 5.00
N VAL A 163 -7.54 -9.85 4.02
CA VAL A 163 -6.71 -9.47 2.87
C VAL A 163 -6.41 -7.97 2.79
N ALA A 164 -6.76 -7.20 3.83
CA ALA A 164 -6.64 -5.75 3.85
C ALA A 164 -5.24 -5.23 3.47
N GLU A 165 -4.19 -5.91 3.97
CA GLU A 165 -2.80 -5.57 3.64
C GLU A 165 -2.49 -5.76 2.16
N SER A 166 -2.88 -6.90 1.58
CA SER A 166 -2.65 -7.19 0.16
C SER A 166 -3.44 -6.26 -0.75
N LEU A 167 -4.65 -5.86 -0.34
CA LEU A 167 -5.48 -4.90 -1.08
C LEU A 167 -4.82 -3.52 -1.20
N LEU A 168 -3.99 -3.10 -0.23
CA LEU A 168 -3.30 -1.81 -0.30
C LEU A 168 -1.91 -1.88 -0.95
N ILE A 169 -1.22 -3.02 -0.89
CA ILE A 169 0.17 -3.13 -1.31
C ILE A 169 0.29 -3.69 -2.73
N ARG A 170 -0.42 -4.77 -3.01
CA ARG A 170 -0.42 -5.46 -4.31
C ARG A 170 -1.82 -6.01 -4.62
N PRO A 171 -2.80 -5.14 -4.90
CA PRO A 171 -4.17 -5.57 -5.09
C PRO A 171 -4.31 -6.43 -6.36
N ASP A 172 -4.95 -7.58 -6.22
CA ASP A 172 -5.57 -8.25 -7.35
C ASP A 172 -6.87 -7.53 -7.70
N LYS A 173 -6.84 -6.69 -8.71
CA LYS A 173 -7.98 -5.89 -9.16
C LYS A 173 -9.14 -6.74 -9.71
N ASN A 174 -8.91 -8.01 -10.00
CA ASN A 174 -9.96 -8.94 -10.44
C ASN A 174 -10.65 -9.64 -9.28
N SER A 175 -10.07 -9.61 -8.07
CA SER A 175 -10.65 -10.23 -6.88
C SER A 175 -11.98 -9.57 -6.51
N GLN A 176 -12.89 -10.34 -5.92
CA GLN A 176 -14.16 -9.81 -5.41
C GLN A 176 -13.95 -8.80 -4.29
N GLN A 177 -12.96 -9.05 -3.44
CA GLN A 177 -12.60 -8.18 -2.32
C GLN A 177 -12.17 -6.80 -2.83
N TRP A 178 -11.31 -6.75 -3.85
CA TRP A 178 -10.92 -5.48 -4.45
C TRP A 178 -12.11 -4.74 -5.07
N LYS A 179 -12.93 -5.44 -5.85
CA LYS A 179 -14.11 -4.83 -6.49
C LYS A 179 -15.10 -4.28 -5.48
N ALA A 180 -15.32 -4.98 -4.37
CA ALA A 180 -16.17 -4.50 -3.29
C ALA A 180 -15.56 -3.27 -2.60
N LEU A 181 -14.25 -3.28 -2.30
CA LEU A 181 -13.56 -2.14 -1.70
C LEU A 181 -13.61 -0.92 -2.61
N ASP A 182 -13.31 -1.08 -3.89
CA ASP A 182 -13.33 -0.01 -4.90
C ASP A 182 -14.73 0.62 -5.04
N ALA A 183 -15.77 -0.22 -5.10
CA ALA A 183 -17.16 0.23 -5.15
C ALA A 183 -17.57 0.98 -3.86
N ALA A 184 -17.18 0.49 -2.69
CA ALA A 184 -17.43 1.18 -1.43
C ALA A 184 -16.68 2.52 -1.35
N CYS A 185 -15.43 2.57 -1.80
CA CYS A 185 -14.65 3.79 -1.90
C CYS A 185 -15.31 4.83 -2.81
N ALA A 186 -15.76 4.41 -3.99
CA ALA A 186 -16.47 5.27 -4.93
C ALA A 186 -17.78 5.83 -4.32
N ARG A 187 -18.55 4.97 -3.63
CA ARG A 187 -19.80 5.35 -2.97
C ARG A 187 -19.59 6.36 -1.84
N LEU A 188 -18.51 6.22 -1.07
CA LEU A 188 -18.22 7.04 0.11
C LEU A 188 -17.31 8.23 -0.18
N GLY A 189 -16.75 8.35 -1.38
CA GLY A 189 -15.79 9.39 -1.74
C GLY A 189 -14.48 9.30 -0.96
N LYS A 190 -14.01 8.09 -0.62
CA LYS A 190 -12.82 7.84 0.19
C LYS A 190 -11.78 7.04 -0.57
N SER A 191 -10.50 7.21 -0.22
CA SER A 191 -9.44 6.33 -0.71
C SER A 191 -9.45 4.99 0.04
N PRO A 192 -8.95 3.90 -0.57
CA PRO A 192 -8.93 2.56 0.04
C PRO A 192 -8.23 2.52 1.41
N ASP A 193 -7.09 3.20 1.55
CA ASP A 193 -6.34 3.27 2.79
C ASP A 193 -7.11 4.00 3.90
N ARG A 194 -7.76 5.11 3.56
CA ARG A 194 -8.59 5.85 4.49
C ARG A 194 -9.82 5.06 4.93
N LEU A 195 -10.53 4.44 3.98
CA LEU A 195 -11.71 3.64 4.31
C LEU A 195 -11.35 2.45 5.20
N LEU A 196 -10.34 1.67 4.85
CA LEU A 196 -9.92 0.51 5.63
C LEU A 196 -9.42 0.89 7.03
N LEU A 197 -8.74 2.06 7.16
CA LEU A 197 -8.33 2.57 8.47
C LEU A 197 -9.53 2.96 9.33
N GLU A 198 -10.49 3.69 8.78
CA GLU A 198 -11.72 4.10 9.48
C GLU A 198 -12.58 2.89 9.89
N LEU A 199 -12.56 1.81 9.11
CA LEU A 199 -13.24 0.55 9.41
C LEU A 199 -12.48 -0.34 10.43
N GLY A 200 -11.30 0.10 10.90
CA GLY A 200 -10.53 -0.59 11.94
C GLY A 200 -9.66 -1.75 11.44
N ALA A 201 -9.31 -1.80 10.13
CA ALA A 201 -8.35 -2.77 9.62
C ALA A 201 -6.97 -2.63 10.30
N TRP A 202 -6.63 -1.44 10.79
CA TRP A 202 -5.47 -1.13 11.63
C TRP A 202 -5.90 -0.25 12.81
N PRO A 203 -5.26 -0.39 13.97
CA PRO A 203 -5.62 0.37 15.17
C PRO A 203 -5.42 1.89 15.01
N HIS A 204 -4.47 2.31 14.17
CA HIS A 204 -4.16 3.71 13.88
C HIS A 204 -3.30 3.86 12.62
N ALA A 205 -3.16 5.08 12.10
CA ALA A 205 -2.45 5.39 10.87
C ALA A 205 -0.98 4.93 10.89
N LEU A 206 -0.28 5.06 12.02
CA LEU A 206 1.12 4.60 12.14
C LEU A 206 1.24 3.08 11.89
N ALA A 207 0.30 2.27 12.42
CA ALA A 207 0.30 0.83 12.18
C ALA A 207 0.12 0.50 10.69
N LEU A 208 -0.77 1.21 10.00
CA LEU A 208 -0.95 1.10 8.55
C LEU A 208 0.35 1.45 7.80
N HIS A 209 0.95 2.61 8.08
CA HIS A 209 2.17 3.05 7.41
C HIS A 209 3.35 2.12 7.68
N LYS A 210 3.49 1.66 8.92
CA LYS A 210 4.51 0.66 9.28
C LYS A 210 4.34 -0.64 8.48
N ARG A 211 3.12 -1.17 8.40
CA ARG A 211 2.84 -2.37 7.61
C ARG A 211 3.16 -2.20 6.13
N ARG A 212 2.77 -1.08 5.54
CA ARG A 212 3.11 -0.75 4.15
C ARG A 212 4.62 -0.68 3.93
N PHE A 213 5.32 0.00 4.83
CA PHE A 213 6.77 0.11 4.79
C PHE A 213 7.45 -1.27 4.86
N LEU A 214 7.03 -2.10 5.82
CA LEU A 214 7.59 -3.44 6.00
C LEU A 214 7.34 -4.34 4.78
N ALA A 215 6.13 -4.33 4.25
CA ALA A 215 5.80 -5.18 3.10
C ALA A 215 6.56 -4.81 1.82
N VAL A 216 6.90 -3.52 1.66
CA VAL A 216 7.68 -3.05 0.51
C VAL A 216 9.18 -3.29 0.71
N ASN A 217 9.72 -2.94 1.88
CA ASN A 217 11.16 -2.93 2.11
C ASN A 217 11.69 -4.21 2.76
N PHE A 218 10.84 -4.93 3.49
CA PHE A 218 11.18 -6.15 4.21
C PHE A 218 10.24 -7.33 3.88
N PRO A 219 10.09 -7.70 2.60
CA PRO A 219 9.12 -8.72 2.18
C PRO A 219 9.42 -10.12 2.75
N ARG A 220 10.64 -10.35 3.25
CA ARG A 220 11.06 -11.59 3.91
C ARG A 220 10.96 -11.53 5.43
N GLY A 221 10.43 -10.43 5.99
CA GLY A 221 10.36 -10.19 7.44
C GLY A 221 11.61 -9.51 8.00
N LEU A 222 11.60 -9.29 9.32
CA LEU A 222 12.65 -8.57 10.06
C LEU A 222 13.63 -9.49 10.79
N ALA A 223 13.34 -10.79 10.87
CA ALA A 223 14.18 -11.72 11.59
C ALA A 223 15.60 -11.77 11.00
N PHE A 224 16.58 -11.78 11.89
CA PHE A 224 17.95 -12.08 11.54
C PHE A 224 18.19 -13.61 11.63
N PRO A 225 19.03 -14.19 10.76
CA PRO A 225 19.52 -15.54 10.96
C PRO A 225 20.37 -15.61 12.23
N GLU A 226 20.43 -16.77 12.84
CA GLU A 226 21.38 -17.03 13.93
C GLU A 226 22.80 -17.10 13.35
N LEU A 227 23.64 -16.16 13.71
CA LEU A 227 25.03 -16.07 13.28
C LEU A 227 25.93 -15.85 14.51
N GLU A 228 26.97 -16.62 14.61
CA GLU A 228 28.02 -16.42 15.63
C GLU A 228 28.94 -15.28 15.21
N LEU A 229 29.16 -14.33 16.13
CA LEU A 229 30.05 -13.21 15.90
C LEU A 229 31.51 -13.67 15.97
N PRO A 230 32.32 -13.48 14.92
CA PRO A 230 33.73 -13.82 14.97
C PRO A 230 34.48 -13.05 16.06
N PRO A 231 35.46 -13.64 16.73
CA PRO A 231 36.29 -12.94 17.70
C PRO A 231 37.15 -11.87 17.00
N ILE A 232 37.54 -10.86 17.75
CA ILE A 232 38.54 -9.88 17.30
C ILE A 232 39.92 -10.53 17.38
N ASP A 233 40.61 -10.63 16.27
CA ASP A 233 41.88 -11.37 16.07
C ASP A 233 43.14 -10.57 16.41
N ARG A 234 42.97 -9.37 16.97
CA ARG A 234 44.10 -8.46 17.30
C ARG A 234 43.96 -7.87 18.70
N GLU A 235 45.07 -7.63 19.32
CA GLU A 235 45.18 -6.84 20.55
C GLU A 235 45.03 -5.35 20.20
N LEU A 236 44.21 -4.65 20.97
CA LEU A 236 43.98 -3.21 20.83
C LEU A 236 44.41 -2.53 22.14
N PRO A 237 45.17 -1.41 22.08
CA PRO A 237 45.51 -0.64 23.26
C PRO A 237 44.23 -0.12 23.92
N LEU A 238 44.28 0.04 25.24
CA LEU A 238 43.21 0.67 26.01
C LEU A 238 43.51 2.17 26.13
N SER A 239 42.53 3.00 25.79
CA SER A 239 42.62 4.45 25.97
C SER A 239 42.47 4.83 27.46
N ASP A 240 43.21 5.83 27.90
CA ASP A 240 43.11 6.45 29.21
C ASP A 240 42.22 7.70 29.22
N ALA A 241 41.60 8.05 28.13
CA ALA A 241 40.74 9.20 27.98
C ALA A 241 39.47 9.09 28.83
N GLU A 242 39.01 10.20 29.37
CA GLU A 242 37.71 10.31 30.04
C GLU A 242 36.62 10.54 29.01
N ILE A 243 35.78 9.53 28.81
CA ILE A 243 34.85 9.42 27.67
C ILE A 243 33.42 9.40 28.16
N TYR A 244 32.56 10.16 27.48
CA TYR A 244 31.13 10.21 27.70
C TYR A 244 30.39 10.10 26.35
N SER A 245 29.22 9.47 26.37
CA SER A 245 28.25 9.59 25.28
C SER A 245 27.08 10.48 25.67
N VAL A 246 26.38 11.04 24.69
CA VAL A 246 25.15 11.82 24.91
C VAL A 246 24.10 11.36 23.91
N ASP A 247 23.06 10.75 24.45
CA ASP A 247 22.05 10.06 23.63
C ASP A 247 20.62 10.38 24.10
N ASP A 248 19.64 10.02 23.29
CA ASP A 248 18.24 10.00 23.70
C ASP A 248 18.00 8.91 24.77
N VAL A 249 17.02 9.12 25.65
CA VAL A 249 16.64 8.17 26.69
C VAL A 249 16.29 6.79 26.17
N THR A 250 15.79 6.71 24.92
CA THR A 250 15.37 5.47 24.26
C THR A 250 16.49 4.80 23.47
N THR A 251 17.66 5.42 23.33
CA THR A 251 18.79 4.87 22.57
C THR A 251 19.35 3.61 23.27
N THR A 252 19.39 2.52 22.52
CA THR A 252 19.94 1.22 22.94
C THR A 252 21.15 0.79 22.12
N GLU A 253 21.51 1.54 21.09
CA GLU A 253 22.68 1.38 20.23
C GLU A 253 23.50 2.66 20.38
N ILE A 254 24.53 2.63 21.20
CA ILE A 254 25.40 3.78 21.45
C ILE A 254 26.60 3.63 20.52
N ASP A 255 26.63 4.41 19.47
CA ASP A 255 27.61 4.25 18.39
C ASP A 255 28.77 5.23 18.50
N ASP A 256 28.60 6.34 19.20
CA ASP A 256 29.62 7.39 19.33
C ASP A 256 29.75 7.91 20.77
N ALA A 257 30.94 8.35 21.08
CA ALA A 257 31.28 8.98 22.36
C ALA A 257 32.41 10.00 22.16
N LEU A 258 32.54 10.91 23.10
CA LEU A 258 33.51 12.00 23.02
C LEU A 258 34.39 12.06 24.27
N SER A 259 35.63 12.48 24.08
CA SER A 259 36.54 12.91 25.15
C SER A 259 37.11 14.29 24.84
N VAL A 260 37.48 15.00 25.87
CA VAL A 260 38.21 16.27 25.75
C VAL A 260 39.19 16.45 26.86
N SER A 261 40.37 16.94 26.56
CA SER A 261 41.37 17.38 27.52
C SER A 261 42.01 18.70 27.05
N THR A 262 42.33 19.54 28.02
CA THR A 262 43.05 20.81 27.76
C THR A 262 44.55 20.53 27.81
N LEU A 263 45.24 20.85 26.75
CA LEU A 263 46.70 20.73 26.66
C LEU A 263 47.42 21.90 27.38
N PRO A 264 48.70 21.77 27.72
CA PRO A 264 49.46 22.81 28.40
C PRO A 264 49.58 24.16 27.65
N ASP A 265 49.43 24.12 26.33
CA ASP A 265 49.42 25.27 25.44
C ASP A 265 48.02 25.94 25.31
N GLY A 266 47.00 25.43 26.02
CA GLY A 266 45.62 25.91 25.97
C GLY A 266 44.80 25.37 24.82
N ASN A 267 45.37 24.57 23.92
CA ASN A 267 44.60 23.87 22.87
C ASN A 267 43.81 22.69 23.48
N LEU A 268 42.79 22.26 22.79
CA LEU A 268 41.97 21.11 23.18
C LEU A 268 42.37 19.90 22.37
N ARG A 269 42.58 18.78 23.03
CA ARG A 269 42.60 17.47 22.42
C ARG A 269 41.20 16.85 22.55
N VAL A 270 40.49 16.71 21.46
CA VAL A 270 39.16 16.11 21.40
C VAL A 270 39.29 14.73 20.79
N GLY A 271 38.74 13.72 21.47
CA GLY A 271 38.57 12.39 20.92
C GLY A 271 37.12 12.16 20.46
N ILE A 272 36.97 11.65 19.25
CA ILE A 272 35.70 11.20 18.69
C ILE A 272 35.82 9.70 18.54
N HIS A 273 35.08 8.96 19.34
CA HIS A 273 35.16 7.50 19.45
C HIS A 273 33.93 6.88 18.79
N VAL A 274 34.12 6.11 17.73
CA VAL A 274 33.04 5.48 16.98
C VAL A 274 33.15 3.97 17.10
N ALA A 275 32.07 3.29 17.41
CA ALA A 275 32.00 1.83 17.49
C ALA A 275 32.58 1.20 16.22
N ALA A 276 33.37 0.12 16.38
CA ALA A 276 34.11 -0.48 15.28
C ALA A 276 33.62 -1.90 14.92
N PRO A 277 32.33 -2.13 14.55
CA PRO A 277 31.82 -3.45 14.20
C PRO A 277 32.54 -4.07 12.99
N GLY A 278 33.15 -3.25 12.13
CA GLY A 278 33.94 -3.70 10.99
C GLY A 278 35.16 -4.55 11.38
N LEU A 279 35.54 -4.64 12.66
CA LEU A 279 36.57 -5.55 13.14
C LEU A 279 36.13 -7.03 13.10
N THR A 280 34.83 -7.29 13.16
CA THR A 280 34.23 -8.64 13.10
C THR A 280 33.30 -8.80 11.91
N VAL A 281 32.59 -7.75 11.53
CA VAL A 281 31.73 -7.69 10.34
C VAL A 281 32.60 -7.40 9.12
N THR A 282 33.30 -8.42 8.64
CA THR A 282 34.19 -8.28 7.48
C THR A 282 33.42 -8.22 6.17
N ARG A 283 34.03 -7.58 5.17
CA ARG A 283 33.43 -7.44 3.84
C ARG A 283 33.01 -8.80 3.25
N ASP A 284 31.83 -8.85 2.68
CA ASP A 284 31.19 -10.03 2.06
C ASP A 284 30.84 -11.18 3.04
N SER A 285 31.02 -10.99 4.36
CA SER A 285 30.47 -11.88 5.38
C SER A 285 28.95 -11.88 5.36
N GLU A 286 28.32 -12.86 6.02
CA GLU A 286 26.85 -12.91 6.13
C GLU A 286 26.33 -11.68 6.91
N PHE A 287 27.04 -11.21 7.93
CA PHE A 287 26.72 -9.97 8.63
C PHE A 287 26.76 -8.75 7.71
N ASP A 288 27.79 -8.64 6.88
CA ASP A 288 27.92 -7.53 5.93
C ASP A 288 26.83 -7.56 4.84
N LYS A 289 26.47 -8.73 4.34
CA LYS A 289 25.37 -8.89 3.39
C LYS A 289 24.03 -8.45 3.99
N LEU A 290 23.78 -8.79 5.26
CA LEU A 290 22.58 -8.37 5.98
C LEU A 290 22.56 -6.86 6.19
N ALA A 291 23.68 -6.28 6.64
CA ALA A 291 23.80 -4.85 6.86
C ALA A 291 23.60 -4.06 5.54
N ARG A 292 24.24 -4.50 4.46
CA ARG A 292 24.07 -3.89 3.13
C ARG A 292 22.63 -4.00 2.61
N ALA A 293 21.93 -5.09 2.90
CA ALA A 293 20.54 -5.25 2.50
C ALA A 293 19.60 -4.29 3.27
N ARG A 294 19.96 -3.88 4.48
CA ARG A 294 19.18 -2.95 5.34
C ARG A 294 19.60 -1.49 5.19
N LEU A 295 20.86 -1.23 4.86
CA LEU A 295 21.50 0.07 4.63
C LEU A 295 21.66 0.95 5.87
N SER A 296 20.70 0.97 6.78
CA SER A 296 20.72 1.74 8.03
C SER A 296 19.75 1.18 9.05
N THR A 297 19.88 1.59 10.31
CA THR A 297 18.79 1.47 11.29
C THR A 297 17.69 2.44 10.90
N VAL A 298 16.44 1.95 10.82
CA VAL A 298 15.27 2.77 10.51
C VAL A 298 14.57 3.14 11.80
N TYR A 299 14.60 4.42 12.15
CA TYR A 299 13.89 4.96 13.30
C TYR A 299 12.49 5.38 12.92
N MET A 300 11.51 5.04 13.76
CA MET A 300 10.13 5.42 13.61
C MET A 300 9.49 5.70 14.97
N PRO A 301 8.36 6.39 15.07
CA PRO A 301 7.72 6.67 16.35
C PRO A 301 7.47 5.39 17.16
N GLY A 302 8.10 5.29 18.35
CA GLY A 302 7.93 4.18 19.29
C GLY A 302 8.56 2.85 18.88
N ASP A 303 9.35 2.79 17.77
CA ASP A 303 10.02 1.57 17.33
C ASP A 303 11.24 1.85 16.45
N LYS A 304 12.08 0.82 16.24
CA LYS A 304 13.19 0.87 15.29
C LYS A 304 13.39 -0.49 14.61
N ILE A 305 13.96 -0.45 13.42
CA ILE A 305 14.41 -1.64 12.69
C ILE A 305 15.93 -1.57 12.60
N PRO A 306 16.68 -2.35 13.39
CA PRO A 306 18.12 -2.25 13.42
C PRO A 306 18.76 -2.75 12.12
N MET A 307 19.89 -2.14 11.74
CA MET A 307 20.69 -2.58 10.60
C MET A 307 21.45 -3.87 10.93
N GLN A 308 21.93 -3.99 12.16
CA GLN A 308 22.75 -5.11 12.63
C GLN A 308 21.94 -6.03 13.56
N PRO A 309 22.29 -7.32 13.65
CA PRO A 309 21.73 -8.23 14.66
C PRO A 309 22.14 -7.85 16.08
N ASP A 310 21.31 -8.24 17.05
CA ASP A 310 21.49 -7.93 18.48
C ASP A 310 22.86 -8.32 19.05
N ASN A 311 23.45 -9.43 18.60
CA ASN A 311 24.77 -9.85 19.07
C ASN A 311 25.89 -8.91 18.61
N VAL A 312 25.80 -8.33 17.42
CA VAL A 312 26.72 -7.28 16.95
C VAL A 312 26.49 -5.99 17.76
N ILE A 313 25.24 -5.56 17.90
CA ILE A 313 24.89 -4.37 18.67
C ILE A 313 25.43 -4.48 20.11
N LYS A 314 25.16 -5.59 20.80
CA LYS A 314 25.63 -5.82 22.16
C LYS A 314 27.15 -5.89 22.28
N ALA A 315 27.85 -6.35 21.26
CA ALA A 315 29.30 -6.43 21.28
C ALA A 315 29.98 -5.05 21.10
N PHE A 316 29.37 -4.15 20.35
CA PHE A 316 29.98 -2.89 19.94
C PHE A 316 29.29 -1.64 20.48
N SER A 317 28.11 -1.71 21.12
CA SER A 317 27.51 -0.58 21.80
C SER A 317 28.42 -0.05 22.92
N LEU A 318 28.63 1.26 22.94
CA LEU A 318 29.49 1.96 23.87
C LEU A 318 28.83 2.14 25.27
N ASP A 319 28.31 1.04 25.81
CA ASP A 319 27.68 1.02 27.14
C ASP A 319 28.72 1.35 28.22
N ALA A 320 28.34 2.19 29.19
CA ALA A 320 29.20 2.63 30.25
C ALA A 320 29.80 1.45 31.06
N GLY A 321 31.07 1.57 31.43
CA GLY A 321 31.81 0.60 32.24
C GLY A 321 32.27 -0.65 31.48
N ARG A 322 32.08 -0.72 30.16
CA ARG A 322 32.55 -1.83 29.32
C ARG A 322 33.76 -1.40 28.47
N GLU A 323 34.70 -2.33 28.28
CA GLU A 323 35.74 -2.16 27.26
C GLU A 323 35.20 -2.51 25.90
N VAL A 324 35.11 -1.51 25.00
CA VAL A 324 34.56 -1.67 23.65
C VAL A 324 35.59 -1.22 22.62
N PRO A 325 35.79 -1.96 21.52
CA PRO A 325 36.67 -1.54 20.45
C PRO A 325 36.07 -0.44 19.62
N VAL A 326 36.88 0.60 19.35
CA VAL A 326 36.47 1.80 18.62
C VAL A 326 37.51 2.19 17.57
N LEU A 327 37.06 2.95 16.59
CA LEU A 327 37.89 3.83 15.80
C LEU A 327 37.84 5.22 16.43
N SER A 328 38.97 5.68 17.02
CA SER A 328 39.07 7.00 17.61
C SER A 328 39.77 7.96 16.68
N LEU A 329 39.14 9.10 16.41
CA LEU A 329 39.78 10.27 15.82
C LEU A 329 40.11 11.25 16.91
N TYR A 330 41.39 11.50 17.17
CA TYR A 330 41.84 12.58 18.01
C TYR A 330 42.18 13.81 17.22
N VAL A 331 41.67 14.95 17.63
CA VAL A 331 41.89 16.23 16.99
C VAL A 331 42.45 17.21 18.04
N VAL A 332 43.57 17.82 17.77
CA VAL A 332 44.05 18.96 18.52
C VAL A 332 43.59 20.23 17.82
N ALA A 333 42.82 21.04 18.52
CA ALA A 333 42.23 22.25 17.96
C ALA A 333 42.34 23.46 18.91
N ASN A 334 42.45 24.63 18.32
CA ASN A 334 42.37 25.88 19.06
C ASN A 334 40.91 26.18 19.42
N PRO A 335 40.53 26.26 20.69
CA PRO A 335 39.13 26.46 21.09
C PRO A 335 38.56 27.84 20.74
N GLU A 336 39.38 28.85 20.48
CA GLU A 336 38.93 30.20 20.12
C GLU A 336 38.65 30.34 18.63
N THR A 337 39.50 29.70 17.82
CA THR A 337 39.43 29.87 16.37
C THR A 337 38.77 28.67 15.70
N GLY A 338 38.73 27.49 16.35
CA GLY A 338 38.30 26.23 15.73
C GLY A 338 39.34 25.67 14.73
N GLU A 339 40.55 26.23 14.67
CA GLU A 339 41.63 25.75 13.81
C GLU A 339 42.10 24.35 14.28
N VAL A 340 42.10 23.38 13.37
CA VAL A 340 42.63 22.04 13.58
C VAL A 340 44.14 22.08 13.37
N ILE A 341 44.90 21.78 14.42
CA ILE A 341 46.36 21.81 14.42
C ILE A 341 46.93 20.44 14.06
N GLU A 342 46.37 19.41 14.64
CA GLU A 342 46.81 18.02 14.47
C GLU A 342 45.63 17.07 14.50
N SER A 343 45.74 15.95 13.80
CA SER A 343 44.76 14.84 13.88
C SER A 343 45.45 13.50 13.83
N ASP A 344 44.95 12.53 14.57
CA ASP A 344 45.46 11.16 14.62
C ASP A 344 44.27 10.18 14.74
N THR A 345 44.36 9.08 14.01
CA THR A 345 43.29 8.06 14.01
C THR A 345 43.83 6.73 14.53
N ARG A 346 43.14 6.13 15.50
CA ARG A 346 43.58 4.91 16.16
C ARG A 346 42.46 3.89 16.25
N LEU A 347 42.83 2.63 16.11
CA LEU A 347 41.99 1.50 16.56
C LEU A 347 42.42 1.19 18.01
N GLU A 348 41.51 1.31 18.96
CA GLU A 348 41.75 1.10 20.37
C GLU A 348 40.51 0.58 21.09
N ARG A 349 40.66 0.22 22.36
CA ARG A 349 39.53 -0.02 23.26
C ARG A 349 39.30 1.20 24.12
N VAL A 350 38.04 1.47 24.42
CA VAL A 350 37.64 2.55 25.31
C VAL A 350 36.71 2.03 26.38
N VAL A 351 36.68 2.73 27.52
CA VAL A 351 35.66 2.57 28.54
C VAL A 351 34.91 3.87 28.65
N VAL A 352 33.65 3.88 28.26
CA VAL A 352 32.77 5.03 28.47
C VAL A 352 32.46 5.14 29.96
N ARG A 353 32.70 6.29 30.52
CA ARG A 353 32.49 6.54 31.95
C ARG A 353 31.01 6.59 32.30
N GLU A 354 30.24 7.27 31.49
CA GLU A 354 28.79 7.39 31.65
C GLU A 354 28.10 7.68 30.31
N ASN A 355 26.91 7.12 30.13
CA ASN A 355 26.05 7.41 29.00
C ASN A 355 25.05 8.49 29.43
N LEU A 356 25.34 9.73 29.09
CA LEU A 356 24.52 10.88 29.44
C LEU A 356 23.25 10.88 28.56
N ARG A 357 22.17 11.41 29.10
CA ARG A 357 20.89 11.46 28.42
C ARG A 357 20.41 12.89 28.23
N HIS A 358 19.86 13.23 27.07
CA HIS A 358 19.37 14.57 26.77
C HIS A 358 18.43 15.11 27.84
N ASN A 359 17.45 14.32 28.26
CA ASN A 359 16.48 14.74 29.28
C ASN A 359 17.09 15.04 30.66
N MET A 360 18.23 14.41 30.99
CA MET A 360 18.94 14.69 32.23
C MET A 360 19.71 16.02 32.17
N LEU A 361 20.27 16.30 31.00
CA LEU A 361 21.10 17.46 30.75
C LEU A 361 20.29 18.73 30.49
N ASP A 362 19.19 18.63 29.74
CA ASP A 362 18.36 19.76 29.32
C ASP A 362 17.85 20.64 30.49
N ALA A 363 17.65 20.05 31.65
CA ALA A 363 17.18 20.76 32.82
C ALA A 363 18.25 21.66 33.43
N GLN A 364 19.55 21.40 33.22
CA GLN A 364 20.67 22.03 33.93
C GLN A 364 21.66 22.71 32.99
N VAL A 365 21.77 22.20 31.74
CA VAL A 365 22.75 22.68 30.77
C VAL A 365 22.08 23.64 29.78
N THR A 366 22.32 24.92 29.98
CA THR A 366 21.85 26.00 29.10
C THR A 366 23.05 26.75 28.50
N GLU A 367 22.82 27.55 27.45
CA GLU A 367 23.87 28.41 26.90
C GLU A 367 24.48 29.33 27.99
N ASP A 368 23.65 29.87 28.89
CA ASP A 368 24.10 30.72 29.98
C ASP A 368 24.98 29.94 30.95
N SER A 369 24.56 28.72 31.38
CA SER A 369 25.35 27.89 32.29
C SER A 369 26.65 27.36 31.70
N LEU A 370 26.70 27.19 30.37
CA LEU A 370 27.92 26.81 29.65
C LEU A 370 28.92 27.97 29.53
N ASN A 371 28.42 29.21 29.39
CA ASN A 371 29.23 30.40 29.25
C ASN A 371 29.65 30.99 30.63
N ASP A 372 28.86 30.74 31.68
CA ASP A 372 29.18 31.16 33.03
C ASP A 372 30.07 30.15 33.77
N THR A 373 31.35 30.47 33.88
CA THR A 373 32.35 29.63 34.58
C THR A 373 32.19 29.63 36.10
N SER A 374 31.41 30.53 36.67
CA SER A 374 31.17 30.62 38.13
C SER A 374 30.10 29.63 38.59
N THR A 375 29.24 29.15 37.69
CA THR A 375 28.21 28.19 38.02
C THR A 375 28.79 26.77 38.08
N ASP A 376 28.50 26.03 39.15
CA ASP A 376 28.81 24.61 39.24
C ASP A 376 27.88 23.82 38.30
N LEU A 377 28.43 23.36 37.18
CA LEU A 377 27.70 22.68 36.14
C LEU A 377 28.11 21.20 36.12
N PRO A 378 27.16 20.26 36.25
CA PRO A 378 27.45 18.84 36.05
C PRO A 378 28.13 18.61 34.71
N TYR A 379 29.21 17.84 34.72
CA TYR A 379 30.07 17.60 33.54
C TYR A 379 30.65 18.90 32.90
N GLY A 380 30.64 20.03 33.61
CA GLY A 380 31.10 21.32 33.09
C GLY A 380 32.56 21.30 32.60
N HIS A 381 33.44 20.51 33.28
CA HIS A 381 34.84 20.31 32.88
C HIS A 381 34.98 19.69 31.48
N TRP A 382 33.99 18.90 31.05
CA TRP A 382 33.91 18.24 29.74
C TRP A 382 33.07 19.04 28.74
N LEU A 383 31.91 19.55 29.17
CA LEU A 383 30.97 20.25 28.31
C LEU A 383 31.46 21.63 27.85
N ARG A 384 32.03 22.44 28.75
CA ARG A 384 32.42 23.83 28.42
C ARG A 384 33.52 23.91 27.34
N PRO A 385 34.62 23.12 27.42
CA PRO A 385 35.61 23.10 26.35
C PRO A 385 35.01 22.70 25.00
N LEU A 386 34.19 21.66 24.99
CA LEU A 386 33.50 21.20 23.78
C LEU A 386 32.54 22.26 23.24
N TRP A 387 31.78 22.93 24.12
CA TRP A 387 30.88 24.01 23.72
C TRP A 387 31.62 25.18 23.04
N LYS A 388 32.73 25.60 23.64
CA LYS A 388 33.56 26.70 23.11
C LYS A 388 34.09 26.35 21.71
N LEU A 389 34.65 25.18 21.54
CA LEU A 389 35.13 24.68 20.25
C LEU A 389 33.97 24.57 19.23
N ALA A 390 32.81 24.06 19.64
CA ALA A 390 31.66 23.96 18.80
C ALA A 390 31.14 25.30 18.29
N GLN A 391 31.16 26.34 19.13
CA GLN A 391 30.84 27.72 18.74
C GLN A 391 31.82 28.25 17.71
N ALA A 392 33.14 28.07 17.90
CA ALA A 392 34.16 28.50 16.96
C ALA A 392 34.01 27.79 15.59
N LEU A 393 33.83 26.47 15.60
CA LEU A 393 33.61 25.69 14.37
C LEU A 393 32.29 26.08 13.65
N SER A 394 31.25 26.40 14.41
CA SER A 394 29.97 26.86 13.85
C SER A 394 30.14 28.20 13.16
N ALA A 395 30.82 29.16 13.81
CA ALA A 395 31.12 30.47 13.22
C ALA A 395 31.94 30.37 11.91
N GLN A 396 32.93 29.49 11.85
CA GLN A 396 33.68 29.24 10.63
C GLN A 396 32.75 28.71 9.49
N ARG A 397 31.92 27.71 9.81
CA ARG A 397 30.98 27.13 8.81
C ARG A 397 29.97 28.16 8.30
N GLU A 398 29.46 29.02 9.18
CA GLU A 398 28.55 30.10 8.80
C GLU A 398 29.22 31.13 7.91
N ASN A 399 30.48 31.51 8.20
CA ASN A 399 31.28 32.40 7.37
C ASN A 399 31.52 31.84 5.97
N VAL A 400 31.89 30.56 5.89
CA VAL A 400 32.09 29.87 4.59
C VAL A 400 30.77 29.78 3.79
N ARG A 401 29.67 29.51 4.50
CA ARG A 401 28.35 29.43 3.88
C ARG A 401 27.75 30.77 3.47
N GLY A 402 28.24 31.88 4.04
CA GLY A 402 27.79 33.25 3.79
C GLY A 402 26.39 33.55 4.37
N LYS A 403 25.85 32.68 5.21
CA LYS A 403 24.56 32.87 5.89
C LYS A 403 24.50 32.02 7.17
N PRO A 404 23.75 32.50 8.18
CA PRO A 404 23.52 31.69 9.40
C PRO A 404 22.76 30.40 9.08
N LEU A 405 23.03 29.39 9.88
CA LEU A 405 22.28 28.12 9.83
C LEU A 405 20.92 28.32 10.50
N PHE A 406 19.85 28.42 9.71
CA PHE A 406 18.50 28.36 10.23
C PHE A 406 18.06 26.90 10.33
N ILE A 407 17.95 26.38 11.53
CA ILE A 407 17.34 25.09 11.79
C ILE A 407 15.92 25.39 12.27
N TYR A 408 14.91 25.00 11.48
CA TYR A 408 13.51 25.07 11.90
C TYR A 408 13.20 23.86 12.77
N TYR A 409 12.90 24.11 14.02
CA TYR A 409 12.34 23.10 14.90
C TYR A 409 10.85 23.39 15.05
N SER A 410 10.00 22.42 14.75
CA SER A 410 8.59 22.52 15.13
C SER A 410 8.46 22.11 16.58
N HIS A 411 8.04 23.03 17.43
CA HIS A 411 7.61 22.71 18.78
C HIS A 411 6.27 21.98 18.75
N ASP A 412 6.15 21.04 19.67
CA ASP A 412 4.94 20.34 20.08
C ASP A 412 4.33 19.34 19.09
N CYS A 413 4.76 18.11 19.26
CA CYS A 413 3.87 16.97 19.11
C CYS A 413 3.47 16.49 20.50
N ARG A 414 2.69 17.28 21.22
CA ARG A 414 1.90 16.77 22.33
C ARG A 414 0.79 15.91 21.74
N ASP A 415 0.44 14.84 22.46
CA ASP A 415 -0.70 13.99 22.17
C ASP A 415 -1.83 14.76 21.48
N SER A 416 -1.97 14.56 20.18
CA SER A 416 -3.23 14.84 19.56
C SER A 416 -4.16 13.68 19.95
N ASP A 417 -5.42 13.95 20.18
CA ASP A 417 -6.51 13.01 20.51
C ASP A 417 -6.64 11.81 19.54
N VAL A 418 -5.66 11.61 18.67
CA VAL A 418 -5.59 10.54 17.65
C VAL A 418 -4.47 9.54 17.94
N GLY A 419 -3.77 9.63 19.06
CA GLY A 419 -2.82 8.60 19.53
C GLY A 419 -1.63 8.30 18.61
N VAL A 420 -1.23 9.23 17.75
CA VAL A 420 -0.05 9.11 16.89
C VAL A 420 0.93 10.21 17.23
N PRO A 421 2.03 9.91 17.91
CA PRO A 421 3.12 10.86 18.01
C PRO A 421 3.74 11.05 16.63
N LEU A 422 3.41 12.14 15.96
CA LEU A 422 4.23 12.66 14.88
C LEU A 422 5.46 13.30 15.53
N CYS A 423 6.46 12.47 15.80
CA CYS A 423 7.72 12.91 16.34
C CYS A 423 8.53 13.59 15.25
N PHE A 424 8.45 14.91 15.17
CA PHE A 424 9.53 15.71 14.60
C PHE A 424 10.26 16.37 15.76
N VAL A 425 11.48 15.89 15.94
CA VAL A 425 12.57 16.42 16.74
C VAL A 425 12.24 17.69 17.51
N THR A 426 12.21 17.56 18.79
CA THR A 426 11.99 18.68 19.65
C THR A 426 12.89 18.68 20.85
N ASP A 427 13.89 19.27 20.85
CA ASP A 427 14.25 20.34 21.74
C ASP A 427 15.57 20.95 21.31
N VAL A 428 15.43 22.21 21.01
CA VAL A 428 16.44 23.04 20.36
C VAL A 428 17.74 23.15 21.17
N ARG A 429 17.72 22.82 22.48
CA ARG A 429 18.83 23.15 23.37
C ARG A 429 20.00 22.20 23.21
N TRP A 430 19.74 20.91 23.21
CA TRP A 430 20.82 19.91 23.06
C TRP A 430 21.11 19.55 21.63
N SER A 431 20.13 19.53 20.77
CA SER A 431 20.39 19.36 19.34
C SER A 431 21.28 20.45 18.77
N ARG A 432 21.17 21.70 19.28
CA ARG A 432 22.15 22.76 18.94
C ARG A 432 23.55 22.43 19.41
N ILE A 433 23.72 21.87 20.60
CA ILE A 433 25.02 21.48 21.12
C ILE A 433 25.51 20.20 20.44
N GLY A 434 24.69 19.18 20.34
CA GLY A 434 25.02 17.93 19.66
C GLY A 434 25.32 18.10 18.17
N ASP A 435 24.50 18.87 17.43
CA ASP A 435 24.75 19.17 16.02
C ASP A 435 25.94 20.11 15.79
N ARG A 436 26.35 20.86 16.78
CA ARG A 436 27.56 21.68 16.71
C ARG A 436 28.82 20.90 17.07
N ILE A 437 28.69 19.81 17.78
CA ILE A 437 29.80 18.93 18.20
C ILE A 437 29.99 17.78 17.21
N ARG A 438 28.93 17.34 16.51
CA ARG A 438 28.99 16.37 15.39
C ARG A 438 29.26 17.09 14.07
#